data_ccfe211d8339d53826a9b537e7c5da2c
#
_entry.id   ccfe211d8339d53826a9b537e7c5da2c
#
_cell.length_a   1.000
_cell.length_b   1.000
_cell.length_c   1.000
_cell.angle_alpha   90.00
_cell.angle_beta   90.00
_cell.angle_gamma   90.00
#
_symmetry.space_group_name_H-M   'P 1'
#
loop_
_entity.id
_entity.type
_entity.pdbx_description
1 polymer ?
#
loop_
_entity_poly.entity_id
_entity_poly.type
_entity_poly.pdbx_seq_one_letter_code
_entity_poly.pdbx_strand_id
1 'polypeptide(L)'
;MLVIDGDCGLRNLDIVLGMSDRVVYSFADVAGGMVQLADAMARHPVYETLYLLTAPVRLPALSERGMDQLAKQAEQAGFDYLIIDGPAGLPAEMSFLAHIATQAIIVTATDRACVRGAERCARTIEQEYCIQRIRMVLNRVRPRLISRGRSGNIDDAMDEAGLPLLGIVPEDEDLIACGNSGTSIIAAKKHGAARAYQNIARRLDGERVPLMKI
;
A
#
# COMPACT_ATOMS: atom_id res chain seq x y z
N MET A 1 -1.54 10.48 -9.37
CA MET A 1 -1.58 9.21 -8.63
C MET A 1 -2.99 8.98 -8.13
N LEU A 2 -3.54 7.80 -8.37
CA LEU A 2 -4.81 7.34 -7.80
C LEU A 2 -4.53 6.26 -6.75
N VAL A 3 -5.12 6.39 -5.56
CA VAL A 3 -5.05 5.38 -4.50
C VAL A 3 -6.43 4.76 -4.34
N ILE A 4 -6.50 3.45 -4.30
CA ILE A 4 -7.72 2.68 -4.05
C ILE A 4 -7.60 2.05 -2.67
N ASP A 5 -8.58 2.32 -1.80
CA ASP A 5 -8.76 1.56 -0.56
C ASP A 5 -9.35 0.20 -0.92
N GLY A 6 -8.56 -0.85 -0.78
CA GLY A 6 -8.95 -2.23 -1.06
C GLY A 6 -9.42 -3.00 0.17
N ASP A 7 -9.36 -2.42 1.37
CA ASP A 7 -9.81 -3.05 2.60
C ASP A 7 -11.31 -2.79 2.86
N CYS A 8 -12.14 -3.62 2.27
CA CYS A 8 -13.59 -3.54 2.46
C CYS A 8 -14.04 -3.80 3.91
N GLY A 9 -13.19 -4.40 4.75
CA GLY A 9 -13.49 -4.71 6.14
C GLY A 9 -13.32 -3.51 7.07
N LEU A 10 -12.21 -2.79 6.96
CA LEU A 10 -11.85 -1.69 7.86
C LEU A 10 -12.10 -0.31 7.24
N ARG A 11 -11.84 -0.13 5.96
CA ARG A 11 -12.08 1.12 5.23
C ARG A 11 -11.56 2.36 5.98
N ASN A 12 -10.26 2.43 6.19
CA ASN A 12 -9.64 3.45 7.04
C ASN A 12 -8.77 4.46 6.24
N LEU A 13 -8.57 4.25 4.94
CA LEU A 13 -7.62 5.06 4.19
C LEU A 13 -8.07 6.52 4.05
N ASP A 14 -9.37 6.77 3.96
CA ASP A 14 -9.95 8.12 3.93
C ASP A 14 -9.67 8.88 5.23
N ILE A 15 -9.69 8.20 6.38
CA ILE A 15 -9.34 8.78 7.69
C ILE A 15 -7.88 9.17 7.73
N VAL A 16 -6.98 8.24 7.36
CA VAL A 16 -5.53 8.46 7.37
C VAL A 16 -5.11 9.58 6.41
N LEU A 17 -5.84 9.74 5.31
CA LEU A 17 -5.61 10.80 4.33
C LEU A 17 -6.35 12.11 4.65
N GLY A 18 -7.17 12.16 5.71
CA GLY A 18 -7.96 13.35 6.04
C GLY A 18 -9.04 13.69 4.99
N MET A 19 -9.64 12.67 4.38
CA MET A 19 -10.58 12.79 3.27
C MET A 19 -11.98 12.22 3.54
N SER A 20 -12.31 11.86 4.78
CA SER A 20 -13.55 11.14 5.12
C SER A 20 -14.84 11.84 4.67
N ASP A 21 -14.86 13.17 4.66
CA ASP A 21 -16.02 13.96 4.23
C ASP A 21 -16.12 14.16 2.71
N ARG A 22 -15.20 13.58 1.93
CA ARG A 22 -15.06 13.83 0.49
C ARG A 22 -15.39 12.64 -0.39
N VAL A 23 -15.50 11.46 0.20
CA VAL A 23 -15.70 10.21 -0.54
C VAL A 23 -17.18 9.83 -0.57
N VAL A 24 -17.73 9.64 -1.77
CA VAL A 24 -19.14 9.30 -1.98
C VAL A 24 -19.26 7.92 -2.61
N TYR A 25 -18.50 7.67 -3.67
CA TYR A 25 -18.51 6.43 -4.44
C TYR A 25 -17.31 5.57 -4.11
N SER A 26 -17.44 4.27 -4.31
CA SER A 26 -16.40 3.27 -4.10
C SER A 26 -15.79 2.79 -5.42
N PHE A 27 -14.67 2.06 -5.34
CA PHE A 27 -14.11 1.41 -6.52
C PHE A 27 -15.08 0.38 -7.13
N ALA A 28 -15.94 -0.22 -6.32
CA ALA A 28 -16.92 -1.18 -6.78
C ALA A 28 -18.04 -0.54 -7.64
N ASP A 29 -18.40 0.72 -7.34
CA ASP A 29 -19.38 1.46 -8.14
C ASP A 29 -18.83 1.76 -9.55
N VAL A 30 -17.54 2.06 -9.63
CA VAL A 30 -16.85 2.26 -10.92
C VAL A 30 -16.72 0.95 -11.67
N ALA A 31 -16.22 -0.11 -11.01
CA ALA A 31 -16.07 -1.44 -11.61
C ALA A 31 -17.43 -2.06 -12.03
N GLY A 32 -18.51 -1.74 -11.30
CA GLY A 32 -19.87 -2.12 -11.64
C GLY A 32 -20.50 -1.29 -12.77
N GLY A 33 -19.82 -0.23 -13.22
CA GLY A 33 -20.31 0.65 -14.28
C GLY A 33 -21.44 1.61 -13.85
N MET A 34 -21.65 1.78 -12.54
CA MET A 34 -22.65 2.69 -11.99
C MET A 34 -22.24 4.16 -12.15
N VAL A 35 -20.96 4.43 -12.11
CA VAL A 35 -20.38 5.78 -12.18
C VAL A 35 -19.03 5.74 -12.92
N GLN A 36 -18.67 6.83 -13.57
CA GLN A 36 -17.34 6.95 -14.20
C GLN A 36 -16.29 7.28 -13.13
N LEU A 37 -15.04 6.86 -13.35
CA LEU A 37 -13.94 7.13 -12.42
C LEU A 37 -13.79 8.62 -12.12
N ALA A 38 -13.92 9.48 -13.13
CA ALA A 38 -13.79 10.93 -12.98
C ALA A 38 -14.76 11.54 -11.97
N ASP A 39 -15.98 10.96 -11.86
CA ASP A 39 -17.01 11.41 -10.93
C ASP A 39 -16.90 10.76 -9.55
N ALA A 40 -16.24 9.59 -9.47
CA ALA A 40 -16.12 8.80 -8.25
C ALA A 40 -14.88 9.17 -7.42
N MET A 41 -13.77 9.52 -8.07
CA MET A 41 -12.52 9.80 -7.38
C MET A 41 -12.54 11.12 -6.64
N ALA A 42 -12.14 11.11 -5.37
CA ALA A 42 -12.03 12.30 -4.54
C ALA A 42 -10.60 12.89 -4.61
N ARG A 43 -10.48 14.17 -4.97
CA ARG A 43 -9.18 14.88 -5.00
C ARG A 43 -8.77 15.27 -3.59
N HIS A 44 -7.49 15.01 -3.24
CA HIS A 44 -6.93 15.39 -1.95
C HIS A 44 -6.87 16.92 -1.81
N PRO A 45 -7.26 17.50 -0.64
CA PRO A 45 -7.36 18.94 -0.47
C PRO A 45 -6.02 19.69 -0.52
N VAL A 46 -4.91 19.01 -0.19
CA VAL A 46 -3.56 19.59 -0.13
C VAL A 46 -2.68 19.10 -1.27
N TYR A 47 -2.74 17.82 -1.61
CA TYR A 47 -1.91 17.21 -2.65
C TYR A 47 -2.71 17.09 -3.95
N GLU A 48 -2.59 18.09 -4.81
CA GLU A 48 -3.42 18.25 -6.02
C GLU A 48 -3.36 17.09 -7.01
N THR A 49 -2.29 16.32 -7.00
CA THR A 49 -2.08 15.15 -7.88
C THR A 49 -2.45 13.83 -7.23
N LEU A 50 -2.96 13.86 -5.98
CA LEU A 50 -3.41 12.69 -5.24
C LEU A 50 -4.93 12.59 -5.27
N TYR A 51 -5.43 11.43 -5.65
CA TYR A 51 -6.85 11.09 -5.67
C TYR A 51 -7.09 9.80 -4.90
N LEU A 52 -8.25 9.71 -4.25
CA LEU A 52 -8.70 8.55 -3.49
C LEU A 52 -9.97 7.98 -4.11
N LEU A 53 -10.02 6.66 -4.20
CA LEU A 53 -11.21 5.89 -4.47
C LEU A 53 -11.40 4.89 -3.33
N THR A 54 -12.50 5.01 -2.59
CA THR A 54 -12.69 4.27 -1.35
C THR A 54 -13.19 2.83 -1.58
N ALA A 55 -13.08 1.99 -0.55
CA ALA A 55 -13.71 0.67 -0.52
C ALA A 55 -15.24 0.77 -0.37
N PRO A 56 -16.00 -0.18 -0.91
CA PRO A 56 -17.43 -0.30 -0.61
C PRO A 56 -17.64 -0.80 0.84
N VAL A 57 -18.77 -0.47 1.45
CA VAL A 57 -19.16 -0.99 2.77
C VAL A 57 -19.33 -2.51 2.76
N ARG A 58 -19.81 -3.04 1.64
CA ARG A 58 -19.88 -4.48 1.35
C ARG A 58 -19.45 -4.69 -0.08
N LEU A 59 -18.53 -5.63 -0.28
CA LEU A 59 -18.06 -5.96 -1.61
C LEU A 59 -19.20 -6.63 -2.40
N PRO A 60 -19.70 -6.01 -3.50
CA PRO A 60 -20.64 -6.67 -4.39
C PRO A 60 -19.93 -7.73 -5.23
N ALA A 61 -20.69 -8.51 -5.99
CA ALA A 61 -20.11 -9.37 -7.00
C ALA A 61 -19.43 -8.50 -8.07
N LEU A 62 -18.10 -8.58 -8.14
CA LEU A 62 -17.28 -7.90 -9.14
C LEU A 62 -16.94 -8.86 -10.28
N SER A 63 -16.56 -8.31 -11.42
CA SER A 63 -16.01 -9.06 -12.55
C SER A 63 -14.62 -8.55 -12.91
N GLU A 64 -13.76 -9.42 -13.40
CA GLU A 64 -12.45 -9.03 -13.93
C GLU A 64 -12.58 -7.94 -15.00
N ARG A 65 -13.55 -8.07 -15.89
CA ARG A 65 -13.85 -7.05 -16.90
C ARG A 65 -14.16 -5.67 -16.30
N GLY A 66 -14.88 -5.63 -15.18
CA GLY A 66 -15.17 -4.37 -14.48
C GLY A 66 -13.90 -3.75 -13.89
N MET A 67 -13.02 -4.58 -13.34
CA MET A 67 -11.72 -4.13 -12.84
C MET A 67 -10.80 -3.64 -13.97
N ASP A 68 -10.77 -4.34 -15.12
CA ASP A 68 -10.03 -3.90 -16.31
C ASP A 68 -10.54 -2.53 -16.81
N GLN A 69 -11.86 -2.31 -16.79
CA GLN A 69 -12.43 -1.02 -17.15
C GLN A 69 -12.04 0.10 -16.20
N LEU A 70 -11.98 -0.18 -14.88
CA LEU A 70 -11.50 0.78 -13.90
C LEU A 70 -10.03 1.12 -14.15
N ALA A 71 -9.18 0.12 -14.33
CA ALA A 71 -7.76 0.33 -14.62
C ALA A 71 -7.55 1.14 -15.92
N LYS A 72 -8.31 0.82 -16.98
CA LYS A 72 -8.28 1.56 -18.24
C LYS A 72 -8.72 3.02 -18.08
N GLN A 73 -9.76 3.30 -17.28
CA GLN A 73 -10.16 4.67 -16.98
C GLN A 73 -9.07 5.43 -16.23
N ALA A 74 -8.37 4.78 -15.29
CA ALA A 74 -7.24 5.38 -14.58
C ALA A 74 -6.07 5.72 -15.52
N GLU A 75 -5.74 4.82 -16.45
CA GLU A 75 -4.73 5.06 -17.49
C GLU A 75 -5.13 6.23 -18.40
N GLN A 76 -6.37 6.26 -18.87
CA GLN A 76 -6.90 7.33 -19.72
C GLN A 76 -6.96 8.69 -19.00
N ALA A 77 -7.13 8.69 -17.67
CA ALA A 77 -7.05 9.90 -16.85
C ALA A 77 -5.61 10.40 -16.64
N GLY A 78 -4.60 9.68 -17.16
CA GLY A 78 -3.19 10.07 -17.12
C GLY A 78 -2.52 9.85 -15.76
N PHE A 79 -2.97 8.90 -14.97
CA PHE A 79 -2.30 8.54 -13.72
C PHE A 79 -1.05 7.72 -13.98
N ASP A 80 0.11 8.19 -13.50
CA ASP A 80 1.38 7.44 -13.56
C ASP A 80 1.37 6.23 -12.60
N TYR A 81 0.61 6.34 -11.49
CA TYR A 81 0.48 5.32 -10.46
C TYR A 81 -0.96 5.08 -10.08
N LEU A 82 -1.33 3.80 -10.09
CA LEU A 82 -2.52 3.25 -9.44
C LEU A 82 -2.03 2.42 -8.24
N ILE A 83 -2.27 2.88 -7.02
CA ILE A 83 -1.86 2.20 -5.80
C ILE A 83 -3.10 1.60 -5.14
N ILE A 84 -3.04 0.30 -4.84
CA ILE A 84 -4.10 -0.42 -4.17
C ILE A 84 -3.62 -0.75 -2.75
N ASP A 85 -4.28 -0.18 -1.76
CA ASP A 85 -4.06 -0.51 -0.34
C ASP A 85 -4.86 -1.76 0.00
N GLY A 86 -4.19 -2.89 0.07
CA GLY A 86 -4.81 -4.19 0.30
C GLY A 86 -5.00 -4.50 1.79
N PRO A 87 -5.98 -5.34 2.14
CA PRO A 87 -6.21 -5.79 3.50
C PRO A 87 -5.05 -6.63 4.03
N ALA A 88 -5.01 -6.82 5.34
CA ALA A 88 -4.06 -7.72 5.97
C ALA A 88 -4.31 -9.18 5.53
N GLY A 89 -3.25 -9.88 5.15
CA GLY A 89 -3.34 -11.22 4.57
C GLY A 89 -3.75 -11.20 3.09
N LEU A 90 -4.35 -12.29 2.63
CA LEU A 90 -4.85 -12.45 1.26
C LEU A 90 -6.26 -13.05 1.28
N PRO A 91 -7.27 -12.27 1.65
CA PRO A 91 -8.65 -12.75 1.55
C PRO A 91 -9.05 -12.95 0.09
N ALA A 92 -10.07 -13.78 -0.16
CA ALA A 92 -10.51 -14.13 -1.51
C ALA A 92 -10.90 -12.88 -2.35
N GLU A 93 -11.37 -11.84 -1.70
CA GLU A 93 -11.75 -10.55 -2.30
C GLU A 93 -10.57 -9.83 -2.94
N MET A 94 -9.35 -10.14 -2.49
CA MET A 94 -8.12 -9.53 -3.04
C MET A 94 -7.86 -9.93 -4.49
N SER A 95 -8.43 -11.05 -4.98
CA SER A 95 -8.25 -11.54 -6.34
C SER A 95 -8.60 -10.49 -7.40
N PHE A 96 -9.68 -9.77 -7.22
CA PHE A 96 -10.12 -8.74 -8.18
C PHE A 96 -9.17 -7.55 -8.22
N LEU A 97 -8.65 -7.13 -7.06
CA LEU A 97 -7.69 -6.04 -6.97
C LEU A 97 -6.31 -6.46 -7.50
N ALA A 98 -5.88 -7.68 -7.19
CA ALA A 98 -4.64 -8.24 -7.68
C ALA A 98 -4.64 -8.43 -9.20
N HIS A 99 -5.81 -8.70 -9.80
CA HIS A 99 -5.97 -8.88 -11.25
C HIS A 99 -5.43 -7.69 -12.06
N ILE A 100 -5.61 -6.47 -11.58
CA ILE A 100 -5.14 -5.25 -12.26
C ILE A 100 -3.76 -4.78 -11.79
N ALA A 101 -3.14 -5.47 -10.83
CA ALA A 101 -1.85 -5.09 -10.30
C ALA A 101 -0.69 -5.65 -11.15
N THR A 102 0.31 -4.82 -11.42
CA THR A 102 1.52 -5.21 -12.18
C THR A 102 2.70 -5.54 -11.27
N GLN A 103 2.64 -5.12 -10.02
CA GLN A 103 3.65 -5.38 -9.00
C GLN A 103 3.03 -5.37 -7.60
N ALA A 104 3.68 -6.03 -6.66
CA ALA A 104 3.24 -6.09 -5.28
C ALA A 104 4.33 -5.60 -4.32
N ILE A 105 3.90 -4.94 -3.25
CA ILE A 105 4.76 -4.57 -2.13
C ILE A 105 4.20 -5.23 -0.89
N ILE A 106 4.97 -6.13 -0.30
CA ILE A 106 4.61 -6.79 0.95
C ILE A 106 5.20 -5.98 2.10
N VAL A 107 4.31 -5.45 2.95
CA VAL A 107 4.71 -4.72 4.15
C VAL A 107 4.65 -5.65 5.34
N THR A 108 5.78 -5.84 6.03
CA THR A 108 5.92 -6.75 7.17
C THR A 108 6.81 -6.17 8.26
N ALA A 109 6.84 -6.81 9.43
CA ALA A 109 7.78 -6.50 10.50
C ALA A 109 8.92 -7.52 10.55
N THR A 110 9.93 -7.30 11.41
CA THR A 110 11.09 -8.20 11.57
C THR A 110 10.81 -9.42 12.43
N ASP A 111 9.61 -9.56 13.00
CA ASP A 111 9.24 -10.70 13.83
C ASP A 111 9.04 -11.95 12.95
N ARG A 112 9.53 -13.11 13.40
CA ARG A 112 9.52 -14.38 12.64
C ARG A 112 8.14 -14.76 12.10
N ALA A 113 7.08 -14.55 12.91
CA ALA A 113 5.72 -14.84 12.46
C ALA A 113 5.29 -13.94 11.29
N CYS A 114 5.67 -12.65 11.33
CA CYS A 114 5.40 -11.69 10.28
C CYS A 114 6.18 -12.01 8.99
N VAL A 115 7.47 -12.35 9.12
CA VAL A 115 8.34 -12.71 7.98
C VAL A 115 7.81 -13.98 7.29
N ARG A 116 7.45 -15.02 8.07
CA ARG A 116 6.82 -16.23 7.52
C ARG A 116 5.47 -15.95 6.86
N GLY A 117 4.70 -15.01 7.39
CA GLY A 117 3.47 -14.50 6.76
C GLY A 117 3.75 -13.85 5.41
N ALA A 118 4.80 -13.02 5.35
CA ALA A 118 5.24 -12.34 4.13
C ALA A 118 5.68 -13.33 3.04
N GLU A 119 6.47 -14.36 3.39
CA GLU A 119 6.87 -15.44 2.48
C GLU A 119 5.65 -16.16 1.88
N ARG A 120 4.68 -16.55 2.72
CA ARG A 120 3.46 -17.20 2.25
C ARG A 120 2.63 -16.29 1.35
N CYS A 121 2.50 -15.01 1.72
CA CYS A 121 1.80 -14.01 0.95
C CYS A 121 2.45 -13.83 -0.44
N ALA A 122 3.78 -13.73 -0.49
CA ALA A 122 4.52 -13.63 -1.76
C ALA A 122 4.26 -14.83 -2.67
N ARG A 123 4.33 -16.03 -2.11
CA ARG A 123 4.10 -17.28 -2.85
C ARG A 123 2.67 -17.35 -3.44
N THR A 124 1.66 -16.95 -2.68
CA THR A 124 0.28 -16.88 -3.17
C THR A 124 0.13 -15.82 -4.28
N ILE A 125 0.71 -14.64 -4.09
CA ILE A 125 0.68 -13.56 -5.10
C ILE A 125 1.33 -14.01 -6.42
N GLU A 126 2.46 -14.70 -6.33
CA GLU A 126 3.16 -15.21 -7.50
C GLU A 126 2.37 -16.33 -8.21
N GLN A 127 1.83 -17.29 -7.44
CA GLN A 127 1.20 -18.50 -7.98
C GLN A 127 -0.25 -18.26 -8.44
N GLU A 128 -1.03 -17.51 -7.67
CA GLU A 128 -2.46 -17.35 -7.93
C GLU A 128 -2.76 -16.10 -8.77
N TYR A 129 -1.97 -15.01 -8.60
CA TYR A 129 -2.21 -13.76 -9.30
C TYR A 129 -1.16 -13.47 -10.38
N CYS A 130 -0.19 -14.35 -10.57
CA CYS A 130 0.85 -14.25 -11.61
C CYS A 130 1.68 -12.95 -11.56
N ILE A 131 1.79 -12.30 -10.40
CA ILE A 131 2.58 -11.09 -10.21
C ILE A 131 4.02 -11.50 -9.87
N GLN A 132 4.95 -11.27 -10.80
CA GLN A 132 6.36 -11.64 -10.67
C GLN A 132 7.22 -10.58 -9.96
N ARG A 133 6.80 -9.31 -10.00
CA ARG A 133 7.54 -8.21 -9.39
C ARG A 133 7.05 -7.97 -7.97
N ILE A 134 7.59 -8.73 -7.01
CA ILE A 134 7.25 -8.64 -5.60
C ILE A 134 8.44 -8.08 -4.83
N ARG A 135 8.24 -7.07 -4.01
CA ARG A 135 9.26 -6.46 -3.15
C ARG A 135 8.75 -6.32 -1.73
N MET A 136 9.66 -6.27 -0.76
CA MET A 136 9.34 -6.20 0.66
C MET A 136 9.70 -4.84 1.26
N VAL A 137 8.85 -4.35 2.15
CA VAL A 137 9.14 -3.23 3.06
C VAL A 137 9.10 -3.77 4.49
N LEU A 138 10.22 -3.63 5.21
CA LEU A 138 10.27 -3.88 6.65
C LEU A 138 9.80 -2.62 7.37
N ASN A 139 8.64 -2.71 8.02
CA ASN A 139 7.98 -1.60 8.70
C ASN A 139 8.12 -1.74 10.23
N ARG A 140 8.03 -0.62 10.94
CA ARG A 140 8.12 -0.54 12.42
C ARG A 140 9.38 -1.17 12.98
N VAL A 141 10.50 -1.03 12.27
CA VAL A 141 11.78 -1.61 12.69
C VAL A 141 12.27 -0.89 13.93
N ARG A 142 12.64 -1.67 14.97
CA ARG A 142 13.12 -1.20 16.28
C ARG A 142 14.59 -1.53 16.46
N PRO A 143 15.53 -0.63 16.10
CA PRO A 143 16.97 -0.92 16.11
C PRO A 143 17.47 -1.38 17.48
N ARG A 144 16.94 -0.79 18.56
CA ARG A 144 17.29 -1.15 19.95
C ARG A 144 16.89 -2.59 20.32
N LEU A 145 15.84 -3.15 19.73
CA LEU A 145 15.45 -4.55 19.97
C LEU A 145 16.32 -5.49 19.17
N ILE A 146 16.67 -5.12 17.94
CA ILE A 146 17.59 -5.89 17.09
C ILE A 146 18.96 -5.98 17.76
N SER A 147 19.55 -4.86 18.20
CA SER A 147 20.87 -4.83 18.84
C SER A 147 20.93 -5.64 20.15
N ARG A 148 19.79 -5.87 20.80
CA ARG A 148 19.66 -6.68 22.01
C ARG A 148 19.27 -8.14 21.74
N GLY A 149 19.18 -8.56 20.46
CA GLY A 149 18.73 -9.91 20.07
C GLY A 149 17.29 -10.23 20.46
N ARG A 150 16.44 -9.19 20.63
CA ARG A 150 15.01 -9.35 21.00
C ARG A 150 14.04 -9.26 19.82
N SER A 151 14.53 -8.92 18.64
CA SER A 151 13.80 -8.93 17.37
C SER A 151 14.68 -9.53 16.30
N GLY A 152 14.11 -10.11 15.25
CA GLY A 152 14.86 -10.58 14.09
C GLY A 152 15.66 -9.44 13.46
N ASN A 153 16.82 -9.76 12.88
CA ASN A 153 17.60 -8.77 12.13
C ASN A 153 17.04 -8.64 10.69
N ILE A 154 17.54 -7.65 9.98
CA ILE A 154 17.06 -7.33 8.63
C ILE A 154 17.50 -8.38 7.62
N ASP A 155 18.75 -8.86 7.73
CA ASP A 155 19.31 -9.82 6.81
C ASP A 155 18.60 -11.18 6.94
N ASP A 156 18.38 -11.66 8.18
CA ASP A 156 17.58 -12.88 8.43
C ASP A 156 16.15 -12.76 7.87
N ALA A 157 15.53 -11.58 8.01
CA ALA A 157 14.19 -11.37 7.48
C ALA A 157 14.15 -11.40 5.94
N MET A 158 15.18 -10.87 5.28
CA MET A 158 15.32 -10.95 3.83
C MET A 158 15.54 -12.36 3.34
N ASP A 159 16.43 -13.11 4.00
CA ASP A 159 16.76 -14.49 3.66
C ASP A 159 15.56 -15.43 3.87
N GLU A 160 14.85 -15.29 5.01
CA GLU A 160 13.66 -16.10 5.31
C GLU A 160 12.48 -15.80 4.40
N ALA A 161 12.25 -14.53 4.05
CA ALA A 161 11.18 -14.14 3.14
C ALA A 161 11.49 -14.42 1.66
N GLY A 162 12.77 -14.49 1.29
CA GLY A 162 13.21 -14.67 -0.09
C GLY A 162 12.85 -13.50 -1.02
N LEU A 163 12.64 -12.29 -0.47
CA LEU A 163 12.13 -11.13 -1.19
C LEU A 163 13.14 -9.99 -1.26
N PRO A 164 13.28 -9.33 -2.41
CA PRO A 164 14.10 -8.14 -2.53
C PRO A 164 13.53 -7.00 -1.68
N LEU A 165 14.40 -6.35 -0.90
CA LEU A 165 14.04 -5.26 0.00
C LEU A 165 13.87 -3.95 -0.76
N LEU A 166 12.68 -3.36 -0.68
CA LEU A 166 12.37 -2.04 -1.21
C LEU A 166 12.73 -0.93 -0.22
N GLY A 167 12.53 -1.16 1.07
CA GLY A 167 12.83 -0.19 2.10
C GLY A 167 12.70 -0.68 3.52
N ILE A 168 13.24 0.11 4.43
CA ILE A 168 13.20 -0.12 5.87
C ILE A 168 12.63 1.13 6.51
N VAL A 169 11.52 0.99 7.24
CA VAL A 169 10.85 2.09 7.92
C VAL A 169 11.01 1.88 9.43
N PRO A 170 11.74 2.77 10.13
CA PRO A 170 11.86 2.69 11.58
C PRO A 170 10.51 2.96 12.24
N GLU A 171 10.33 2.40 13.44
CA GLU A 171 9.18 2.77 14.27
C GLU A 171 9.29 4.25 14.66
N ASP A 172 8.16 4.96 14.51
CA ASP A 172 8.10 6.40 14.63
C ASP A 172 6.76 6.82 15.23
N GLU A 173 6.76 7.35 16.43
CA GLU A 173 5.55 7.71 17.16
C GLU A 173 4.75 8.84 16.48
N ASP A 174 5.45 9.72 15.74
CA ASP A 174 4.79 10.80 15.01
C ASP A 174 3.86 10.29 13.88
N LEU A 175 4.08 9.06 13.39
CA LEU A 175 3.16 8.43 12.43
C LEU A 175 1.75 8.26 13.00
N ILE A 176 1.65 7.94 14.30
CA ILE A 176 0.35 7.77 14.97
C ILE A 176 -0.36 9.13 15.03
N ALA A 177 0.35 10.17 15.45
CA ALA A 177 -0.19 11.52 15.53
C ALA A 177 -0.62 12.04 14.15
N CYS A 178 0.22 11.85 13.13
CA CYS A 178 -0.08 12.23 11.75
C CYS A 178 -1.31 11.49 11.20
N GLY A 179 -1.39 10.17 11.39
CA GLY A 179 -2.54 9.37 10.94
C GLY A 179 -3.83 9.79 11.60
N ASN A 180 -3.83 10.07 12.90
CA ASN A 180 -5.00 10.54 13.63
C ASN A 180 -5.48 11.93 13.20
N SER A 181 -4.58 12.77 12.69
CA SER A 181 -4.89 14.12 12.20
C SER A 181 -5.12 14.19 10.69
N GLY A 182 -5.05 13.07 9.97
CA GLY A 182 -5.15 13.04 8.51
C GLY A 182 -4.04 13.83 7.81
N THR A 183 -2.84 13.90 8.41
CA THR A 183 -1.71 14.66 7.88
C THR A 183 -0.54 13.73 7.50
N SER A 184 0.25 14.15 6.52
CA SER A 184 1.40 13.36 6.09
C SER A 184 2.63 13.62 6.98
N ILE A 185 3.28 12.55 7.46
CA ILE A 185 4.55 12.65 8.18
C ILE A 185 5.67 13.29 7.33
N ILE A 186 5.59 13.19 6.00
CA ILE A 186 6.56 13.81 5.09
C ILE A 186 6.48 15.34 5.14
N ALA A 187 5.29 15.89 5.40
CA ALA A 187 5.10 17.31 5.63
C ALA A 187 5.59 17.75 7.01
N ALA A 188 5.47 16.86 8.01
CA ALA A 188 5.82 17.17 9.39
C ALA A 188 7.33 17.13 9.67
N LYS A 189 8.08 16.21 9.04
CA LYS A 189 9.52 16.05 9.27
C LYS A 189 10.29 15.48 8.08
N LYS A 190 11.64 15.56 8.15
CA LYS A 190 12.55 15.15 7.05
C LYS A 190 13.46 13.97 7.38
N HIS A 191 13.27 13.32 8.51
CA HIS A 191 14.11 12.20 9.00
C HIS A 191 13.23 11.04 9.49
N GLY A 192 13.82 9.97 10.01
CA GLY A 192 13.08 8.81 10.52
C GLY A 192 12.21 8.15 9.44
N ALA A 193 10.96 7.85 9.78
CA ALA A 193 10.00 7.22 8.88
C ALA A 193 9.70 8.08 7.64
N ALA A 194 9.65 9.42 7.77
CA ALA A 194 9.44 10.32 6.64
C ALA A 194 10.51 10.15 5.55
N ARG A 195 11.78 10.08 5.96
CA ARG A 195 12.90 9.84 5.04
C ARG A 195 12.83 8.44 4.41
N ALA A 196 12.41 7.45 5.19
CA ALA A 196 12.24 6.09 4.70
C ALA A 196 11.19 6.03 3.57
N TYR A 197 10.03 6.63 3.77
CA TYR A 197 8.99 6.70 2.74
C TYR A 197 9.44 7.44 1.48
N GLN A 198 10.13 8.57 1.62
CA GLN A 198 10.70 9.27 0.47
C GLN A 198 11.68 8.40 -0.32
N ASN A 199 12.54 7.65 0.38
CA ASN A 199 13.48 6.75 -0.27
C ASN A 199 12.79 5.57 -0.95
N ILE A 200 11.69 5.05 -0.38
CA ILE A 200 10.86 4.01 -1.00
C ILE A 200 10.23 4.54 -2.29
N ALA A 201 9.62 5.73 -2.26
CA ALA A 201 9.04 6.35 -3.45
C ALA A 201 10.07 6.53 -4.57
N ARG A 202 11.25 7.09 -4.27
CA ARG A 202 12.35 7.25 -5.24
C ARG A 202 12.80 5.92 -5.85
N ARG A 203 12.84 4.84 -5.06
CA ARG A 203 13.16 3.50 -5.59
C ARG A 203 12.05 2.93 -6.46
N LEU A 204 10.80 3.27 -6.19
CA LEU A 204 9.67 2.92 -7.05
C LEU A 204 9.79 3.62 -8.40
N ASP A 205 10.25 4.86 -8.43
CA ASP A 205 10.57 5.63 -9.64
C ASP A 205 11.85 5.16 -10.36
N GLY A 206 12.53 4.12 -9.85
CA GLY A 206 13.72 3.55 -10.47
C GLY A 206 15.05 4.19 -10.05
N GLU A 207 15.04 5.13 -9.11
CA GLU A 207 16.27 5.75 -8.61
C GLU A 207 17.08 4.76 -7.75
N ARG A 208 18.41 4.83 -7.88
CA ARG A 208 19.34 4.10 -7.02
C ARG A 208 19.57 4.85 -5.71
N VAL A 209 18.75 4.57 -4.71
CA VAL A 209 18.88 5.16 -3.37
C VAL A 209 19.40 4.10 -2.41
N PRO A 210 20.50 4.33 -1.65
CA PRO A 210 20.98 3.38 -0.65
C PRO A 210 19.92 3.11 0.44
N LEU A 211 19.91 1.89 0.99
CA LEU A 211 19.08 1.56 2.14
C LEU A 211 19.48 2.43 3.33
N MET A 212 18.51 2.82 4.14
CA MET A 212 18.80 3.56 5.38
C MET A 212 19.59 2.66 6.35
N LYS A 213 20.63 3.21 6.94
CA LYS A 213 21.26 2.62 8.12
C LYS A 213 20.34 2.90 9.31
N ILE A 214 19.98 1.87 10.03
CA ILE A 214 19.11 1.91 11.20
C ILE A 214 19.93 1.59 12.44
#